data_3d81d503b65b0b4bce614c8af5bfc120
#
_entry.id   3d81d503b65b0b4bce614c8af5bfc120
#
_cell.length_a   1.000
_cell.length_b   1.000
_cell.length_c   1.000
_cell.angle_alpha   90.00
_cell.angle_beta   90.00
_cell.angle_gamma   90.00
#
_symmetry.space_group_name_H-M   'P 1'
#
loop_
_entity.id
_entity.type
_entity.pdbx_description
1 polymer ?
#
loop_
_entity_poly.entity_id
_entity_poly.type
_entity_poly.pdbx_seq_one_letter_code
_entity_poly.pdbx_strand_id
1 'polypeptide(L)'
;GVSRNTSSSVFLTLGTGVGAGIIVDGKIWSGAHGAASELGHLIIEVDGIPCTCGKCGCTERYCSATAIIRMAKEACALHPDCAILKAVNGDVDKITAKTVFDLAKEGDDIANRVFRRYVKYLTIAINNVVSFLDPDMIVLGGGVSRAGDFLLDAVRELLPKYLMYPVLPMPEIALAQLGNDAGIIGAALLGR
;
A
#
# COMPACT_ATOMS: atom_id res chain seq x y z
N GLY A 1 -17.38 -2.07 -8.56
CA GLY A 1 -16.27 -2.59 -7.80
C GLY A 1 -16.68 -2.97 -6.39
N VAL A 2 -15.75 -3.38 -5.55
CA VAL A 2 -16.00 -3.87 -4.19
C VAL A 2 -16.71 -2.83 -3.30
N SER A 3 -16.43 -1.54 -3.46
CA SER A 3 -17.03 -0.44 -2.68
C SER A 3 -18.39 0.06 -3.22
N ARG A 4 -19.12 -0.73 -4.01
CA ARG A 4 -20.34 -0.27 -4.69
C ARG A 4 -21.46 0.17 -3.75
N ASN A 5 -21.51 -0.40 -2.55
CA ASN A 5 -22.60 -0.17 -1.59
C ASN A 5 -22.14 0.64 -0.36
N THR A 6 -21.01 1.32 -0.43
CA THR A 6 -20.51 2.20 0.63
C THR A 6 -20.77 3.66 0.27
N SER A 7 -21.02 4.51 1.25
CA SER A 7 -21.16 5.97 1.05
C SER A 7 -19.79 6.64 0.94
N SER A 8 -18.80 6.11 1.66
CA SER A 8 -17.43 6.61 1.66
C SER A 8 -16.42 5.49 1.43
N SER A 9 -15.43 5.73 0.61
CA SER A 9 -14.35 4.77 0.41
C SER A 9 -13.06 5.45 -0.06
N VAL A 10 -11.93 4.84 0.28
CA VAL A 10 -10.62 5.26 -0.20
C VAL A 10 -9.99 4.10 -0.95
N PHE A 11 -9.61 4.32 -2.19
CA PHE A 11 -8.87 3.39 -3.01
C PHE A 11 -7.38 3.74 -2.95
N LEU A 12 -6.54 2.77 -2.61
CA LEU A 12 -5.08 2.89 -2.61
C LEU A 12 -4.51 1.99 -3.71
N THR A 13 -3.85 2.59 -4.71
CA THR A 13 -3.14 1.85 -5.75
C THR A 13 -1.69 1.64 -5.33
N LEU A 14 -1.32 0.40 -5.02
CA LEU A 14 0.01 -0.01 -4.58
C LEU A 14 0.77 -0.64 -5.77
N GLY A 15 1.46 0.19 -6.52
CA GLY A 15 2.24 -0.20 -7.71
C GLY A 15 3.69 0.27 -7.62
N THR A 16 4.28 0.69 -8.74
CA THR A 16 5.61 1.35 -8.78
C THR A 16 5.65 2.57 -7.85
N GLY A 17 4.53 3.31 -7.79
CA GLY A 17 4.25 4.37 -6.82
C GLY A 17 3.02 4.04 -5.99
N VAL A 18 2.51 5.06 -5.27
CA VAL A 18 1.26 5.00 -4.50
C VAL A 18 0.33 6.11 -4.95
N GLY A 19 -0.79 5.71 -5.55
CA GLY A 19 -1.89 6.62 -5.88
C GLY A 19 -3.09 6.38 -4.98
N ALA A 20 -4.02 7.34 -4.96
CA ALA A 20 -5.27 7.18 -4.25
C ALA A 20 -6.46 7.83 -4.97
N GLY A 21 -7.66 7.38 -4.60
CA GLY A 21 -8.93 7.99 -4.97
C GLY A 21 -9.86 7.99 -3.77
N ILE A 22 -10.60 9.07 -3.60
CA ILE A 22 -11.51 9.26 -2.45
C ILE A 22 -12.93 9.40 -2.96
N ILE A 23 -13.85 8.65 -2.37
CA ILE A 23 -15.29 8.75 -2.56
C ILE A 23 -15.90 9.22 -1.24
N VAL A 24 -16.70 10.27 -1.28
CA VAL A 24 -17.50 10.78 -0.16
C VAL A 24 -18.93 10.99 -0.67
N ASP A 25 -19.91 10.47 0.06
CA ASP A 25 -21.34 10.51 -0.31
C ASP A 25 -21.58 9.99 -1.74
N GLY A 26 -20.87 8.91 -2.11
CA GLY A 26 -20.98 8.28 -3.43
C GLY A 26 -20.38 9.10 -4.58
N LYS A 27 -19.67 10.20 -4.31
CA LYS A 27 -19.05 11.08 -5.31
C LYS A 27 -17.53 11.10 -5.18
N ILE A 28 -16.84 11.23 -6.31
CA ILE A 28 -15.40 11.45 -6.32
C ILE A 28 -15.10 12.80 -5.66
N TRP A 29 -14.23 12.77 -4.64
CA TRP A 29 -13.78 13.99 -3.98
C TRP A 29 -12.41 14.40 -4.54
N SER A 30 -12.42 15.43 -5.39
CA SER A 30 -11.22 15.97 -6.02
C SER A 30 -10.60 17.15 -5.26
N GLY A 31 -11.27 17.63 -4.20
CA GLY A 31 -10.85 18.82 -3.46
C GLY A 31 -11.14 20.13 -4.19
N ALA A 32 -10.84 21.24 -3.54
CA ALA A 32 -11.15 22.58 -4.05
C ALA A 32 -10.39 22.95 -5.36
N HIS A 33 -9.24 22.34 -5.57
CA HIS A 33 -8.34 22.65 -6.69
C HIS A 33 -8.03 21.42 -7.57
N GLY A 34 -8.79 20.33 -7.43
CA GLY A 34 -8.53 19.08 -8.16
C GLY A 34 -7.28 18.33 -7.73
N ALA A 35 -6.71 18.65 -6.57
CA ALA A 35 -5.46 18.09 -6.06
C ALA A 35 -5.63 17.24 -4.80
N ALA A 36 -6.87 16.84 -4.49
CA ALA A 36 -7.11 15.90 -3.38
C ALA A 36 -6.62 14.49 -3.73
N SER A 37 -6.56 13.63 -2.72
CA SER A 37 -6.16 12.23 -2.83
C SER A 37 -4.68 11.95 -3.14
N GLU A 38 -3.78 12.93 -3.00
CA GLU A 38 -2.33 12.74 -3.10
C GLU A 38 -1.75 12.02 -1.87
N LEU A 39 -2.39 10.91 -1.46
CA LEU A 39 -2.03 10.14 -0.25
C LEU A 39 -0.62 9.53 -0.33
N GLY A 40 -0.13 9.25 -1.55
CA GLY A 40 1.23 8.80 -1.79
C GLY A 40 2.29 9.81 -1.35
N HIS A 41 1.94 11.09 -1.25
CA HIS A 41 2.83 12.18 -0.89
C HIS A 41 2.61 12.74 0.52
N LEU A 42 1.75 12.10 1.33
CA LEU A 42 1.72 12.35 2.77
C LEU A 42 3.04 11.90 3.40
N ILE A 43 3.63 12.76 4.23
CA ILE A 43 4.87 12.45 4.95
C ILE A 43 4.53 11.55 6.14
N ILE A 44 5.09 10.35 6.17
CA ILE A 44 4.95 9.37 7.25
C ILE A 44 6.26 9.10 7.99
N GLU A 45 7.37 9.66 7.49
CA GLU A 45 8.69 9.56 8.11
C GLU A 45 9.39 10.90 8.01
N VAL A 46 9.54 11.59 9.13
CA VAL A 46 10.22 12.90 9.18
C VAL A 46 11.69 12.70 8.79
N ASP A 47 12.21 13.56 7.92
CA ASP A 47 13.58 13.47 7.38
C ASP A 47 13.92 12.12 6.73
N GLY A 48 12.87 11.43 6.25
CA GLY A 48 13.01 10.12 5.62
C GLY A 48 13.54 10.19 4.18
N ILE A 49 13.27 9.14 3.42
CA ILE A 49 13.82 8.95 2.07
C ILE A 49 13.34 10.06 1.13
N PRO A 50 14.25 10.67 0.33
CA PRO A 50 13.88 11.66 -0.68
C PRO A 50 12.84 11.12 -1.67
N CYS A 51 11.84 11.93 -1.99
CA CYS A 51 10.77 11.63 -2.93
C CYS A 51 10.93 12.48 -4.20
N THR A 52 10.48 11.96 -5.34
CA THR A 52 10.47 12.67 -6.63
C THR A 52 9.63 13.94 -6.63
N CYS A 53 8.69 14.09 -5.66
CA CYS A 53 7.92 15.32 -5.46
C CYS A 53 8.71 16.47 -4.80
N GLY A 54 9.99 16.25 -4.48
CA GLY A 54 10.88 17.24 -3.85
C GLY A 54 10.86 17.24 -2.31
N LYS A 55 10.03 16.41 -1.68
CA LYS A 55 9.97 16.25 -0.21
C LYS A 55 10.70 14.98 0.22
N CYS A 56 10.85 14.79 1.54
CA CYS A 56 11.34 13.55 2.14
C CYS A 56 10.21 12.85 2.90
N GLY A 57 10.31 11.52 3.02
CA GLY A 57 9.45 10.74 3.91
C GLY A 57 8.04 10.45 3.43
N CYS A 58 7.74 10.67 2.14
CA CYS A 58 6.44 10.41 1.55
C CYS A 58 6.03 8.93 1.64
N THR A 59 4.75 8.65 1.84
CA THR A 59 4.14 7.31 1.90
C THR A 59 4.60 6.41 0.74
N GLU A 60 4.69 6.92 -0.47
CA GLU A 60 5.14 6.18 -1.65
C GLU A 60 6.52 5.56 -1.45
N ARG A 61 7.43 6.25 -0.75
CA ARG A 61 8.80 5.76 -0.52
C ARG A 61 8.84 4.57 0.43
N TYR A 62 7.73 4.22 1.08
CA TYR A 62 7.62 3.12 2.06
C TYR A 62 6.54 2.10 1.71
N CYS A 63 5.52 2.47 0.91
CA CYS A 63 4.35 1.65 0.63
C CYS A 63 4.20 1.21 -0.84
N SER A 64 5.15 1.56 -1.73
CA SER A 64 5.15 1.12 -3.12
C SER A 64 5.87 -0.23 -3.31
N ALA A 65 5.69 -0.85 -4.50
CA ALA A 65 6.50 -2.01 -4.91
C ALA A 65 8.00 -1.67 -4.96
N THR A 66 8.35 -0.45 -5.40
CA THR A 66 9.72 0.06 -5.40
C THR A 66 10.30 0.12 -3.98
N ALA A 67 9.47 0.47 -2.99
CA ALA A 67 9.89 0.46 -1.59
C ALA A 67 10.21 -0.94 -1.08
N ILE A 68 9.40 -1.95 -1.44
CA ILE A 68 9.65 -3.35 -1.08
C ILE A 68 10.99 -3.82 -1.66
N ILE A 69 11.23 -3.54 -2.94
CA ILE A 69 12.48 -3.90 -3.62
C ILE A 69 13.69 -3.23 -2.94
N ARG A 70 13.60 -1.96 -2.60
CA ARG A 70 14.66 -1.25 -1.87
C ARG A 70 14.92 -1.87 -0.51
N MET A 71 13.88 -2.12 0.30
CA MET A 71 14.01 -2.77 1.61
C MET A 71 14.65 -4.16 1.50
N ALA A 72 14.31 -4.90 0.44
CA ALA A 72 14.91 -6.21 0.17
C ALA A 72 16.39 -6.09 -0.20
N LYS A 73 16.77 -5.13 -1.05
CA LYS A 73 18.18 -4.87 -1.39
C LYS A 73 18.99 -4.47 -0.14
N GLU A 74 18.43 -3.62 0.73
CA GLU A 74 19.03 -3.26 2.03
C GLU A 74 19.25 -4.51 2.90
N ALA A 75 18.25 -5.41 2.97
CA ALA A 75 18.35 -6.64 3.74
C ALA A 75 19.39 -7.62 3.15
N CYS A 76 19.44 -7.77 1.82
CA CYS A 76 20.43 -8.60 1.13
C CYS A 76 21.86 -8.11 1.35
N ALA A 77 22.09 -6.81 1.40
CA ALA A 77 23.41 -6.25 1.68
C ALA A 77 23.91 -6.60 3.08
N LEU A 78 23.00 -6.76 4.06
CA LEU A 78 23.33 -7.17 5.42
C LEU A 78 23.38 -8.71 5.57
N HIS A 79 22.78 -9.47 4.66
CA HIS A 79 22.65 -10.91 4.68
C HIS A 79 22.96 -11.51 3.29
N PRO A 80 24.24 -11.60 2.88
CA PRO A 80 24.60 -12.01 1.52
C PRO A 80 24.15 -13.42 1.12
N ASP A 81 23.91 -14.30 2.11
CA ASP A 81 23.47 -15.68 1.88
C ASP A 81 21.94 -15.87 1.99
N CYS A 82 21.15 -14.77 2.02
CA CYS A 82 19.71 -14.85 2.19
C CYS A 82 19.00 -15.51 1.00
N ALA A 83 17.81 -16.08 1.26
CA ALA A 83 17.00 -16.73 0.24
C ALA A 83 16.58 -15.77 -0.89
N ILE A 84 16.35 -14.48 -0.58
CA ILE A 84 15.98 -13.47 -1.59
C ILE A 84 17.07 -13.38 -2.67
N LEU A 85 18.34 -13.30 -2.26
CA LEU A 85 19.45 -13.20 -3.20
C LEU A 85 19.67 -14.49 -4.00
N LYS A 86 19.50 -15.64 -3.36
CA LYS A 86 19.54 -16.96 -4.03
C LYS A 86 18.45 -17.12 -5.08
N ALA A 87 17.22 -16.66 -4.79
CA ALA A 87 16.08 -16.73 -5.71
C ALA A 87 16.30 -15.93 -7.02
N VAL A 88 17.20 -14.95 -7.00
CA VAL A 88 17.52 -14.11 -8.17
C VAL A 88 18.94 -14.40 -8.73
N ASN A 89 19.55 -15.54 -8.36
CA ASN A 89 20.90 -15.94 -8.76
C ASN A 89 21.98 -14.87 -8.50
N GLY A 90 21.89 -14.18 -7.37
CA GLY A 90 22.81 -13.14 -6.97
C GLY A 90 22.58 -11.76 -7.62
N ASP A 91 21.65 -11.64 -8.55
CA ASP A 91 21.39 -10.40 -9.27
C ASP A 91 20.32 -9.57 -8.53
N VAL A 92 20.77 -8.60 -7.72
CA VAL A 92 19.89 -7.73 -6.91
C VAL A 92 18.91 -6.91 -7.75
N ASP A 93 19.19 -6.69 -9.04
CA ASP A 93 18.31 -5.90 -9.90
C ASP A 93 17.11 -6.72 -10.40
N LYS A 94 17.14 -8.03 -10.25
CA LYS A 94 16.02 -8.93 -10.51
C LYS A 94 15.06 -9.13 -9.33
N ILE A 95 15.35 -8.53 -8.18
CA ILE A 95 14.46 -8.61 -7.01
C ILE A 95 13.14 -7.90 -7.34
N THR A 96 12.04 -8.59 -7.08
CA THR A 96 10.68 -8.06 -7.22
C THR A 96 9.92 -8.14 -5.89
N ALA A 97 8.86 -7.35 -5.75
CA ALA A 97 7.95 -7.47 -4.60
C ALA A 97 7.37 -8.89 -4.49
N LYS A 98 7.09 -9.54 -5.64
CA LYS A 98 6.62 -10.93 -5.67
C LYS A 98 7.64 -11.89 -5.07
N THR A 99 8.91 -11.78 -5.46
CA THR A 99 10.01 -12.60 -4.91
C THR A 99 10.04 -12.54 -3.39
N VAL A 100 9.94 -11.32 -2.83
CA VAL A 100 9.96 -11.12 -1.37
C VAL A 100 8.74 -11.75 -0.71
N PHE A 101 7.55 -11.54 -1.26
CA PHE A 101 6.32 -12.03 -0.66
C PHE A 101 6.17 -13.55 -0.75
N ASP A 102 6.61 -14.17 -1.85
CA ASP A 102 6.58 -15.62 -1.98
C ASP A 102 7.50 -16.28 -0.94
N LEU A 103 8.73 -15.80 -0.79
CA LEU A 103 9.65 -16.28 0.23
C LEU A 103 9.16 -16.01 1.66
N ALA A 104 8.51 -14.88 1.90
CA ALA A 104 7.90 -14.60 3.20
C ALA A 104 6.76 -15.58 3.53
N LYS A 105 5.93 -15.94 2.53
CA LYS A 105 4.90 -16.98 2.68
C LYS A 105 5.49 -18.36 2.95
N GLU A 106 6.66 -18.67 2.40
CA GLU A 106 7.41 -19.90 2.63
C GLU A 106 8.12 -19.92 3.99
N GLY A 107 8.08 -18.82 4.74
CA GLY A 107 8.63 -18.73 6.09
C GLY A 107 10.07 -18.23 6.18
N ASP A 108 10.67 -17.72 5.08
CA ASP A 108 12.01 -17.15 5.14
C ASP A 108 12.09 -15.94 6.08
N ASP A 109 13.02 -15.96 7.01
CA ASP A 109 13.14 -14.94 8.06
C ASP A 109 13.46 -13.55 7.51
N ILE A 110 14.35 -13.46 6.53
CA ILE A 110 14.77 -12.17 5.98
C ILE A 110 13.65 -11.57 5.14
N ALA A 111 12.98 -12.36 4.30
CA ALA A 111 11.82 -11.93 3.54
C ALA A 111 10.68 -11.51 4.48
N ASN A 112 10.45 -12.24 5.57
CA ASN A 112 9.47 -11.88 6.59
C ASN A 112 9.80 -10.56 7.31
N ARG A 113 11.08 -10.25 7.58
CA ARG A 113 11.47 -8.94 8.14
C ARG A 113 11.13 -7.82 7.18
N VAL A 114 11.42 -7.98 5.88
CA VAL A 114 11.07 -7.00 4.84
C VAL A 114 9.56 -6.84 4.74
N PHE A 115 8.81 -7.94 4.69
CA PHE A 115 7.36 -7.94 4.63
C PHE A 115 6.74 -7.22 5.84
N ARG A 116 7.14 -7.55 7.06
CA ARG A 116 6.62 -6.91 8.28
C ARG A 116 6.94 -5.42 8.34
N ARG A 117 8.14 -5.02 7.90
CA ARG A 117 8.50 -3.59 7.81
C ARG A 117 7.59 -2.86 6.83
N TYR A 118 7.34 -3.46 5.67
CA TYR A 118 6.42 -2.92 4.67
C TYR A 118 4.99 -2.81 5.20
N VAL A 119 4.45 -3.88 5.79
CA VAL A 119 3.10 -3.91 6.38
C VAL A 119 2.95 -2.83 7.45
N LYS A 120 3.97 -2.62 8.29
CA LYS A 120 3.94 -1.55 9.30
C LYS A 120 3.74 -0.16 8.68
N TYR A 121 4.50 0.18 7.65
CA TYR A 121 4.34 1.48 6.97
C TYR A 121 2.99 1.60 6.27
N LEU A 122 2.55 0.54 5.60
CA LEU A 122 1.23 0.53 4.95
C LEU A 122 0.11 0.70 5.97
N THR A 123 0.20 0.03 7.11
CA THR A 123 -0.78 0.16 8.19
C THR A 123 -0.81 1.58 8.77
N ILE A 124 0.35 2.23 8.94
CA ILE A 124 0.43 3.63 9.38
C ILE A 124 -0.25 4.55 8.34
N ALA A 125 0.03 4.35 7.05
CA ALA A 125 -0.61 5.13 5.99
C ALA A 125 -2.14 4.95 6.00
N ILE A 126 -2.62 3.72 6.16
CA ILE A 126 -4.05 3.42 6.30
C ILE A 126 -4.64 4.07 7.55
N ASN A 127 -3.97 3.97 8.70
CA ASN A 127 -4.41 4.61 9.93
C ASN A 127 -4.54 6.13 9.79
N ASN A 128 -3.64 6.79 9.06
CA ASN A 128 -3.73 8.22 8.80
C ASN A 128 -4.99 8.56 7.97
N VAL A 129 -5.33 7.69 7.00
CA VAL A 129 -6.57 7.81 6.23
C VAL A 129 -7.79 7.63 7.12
N VAL A 130 -7.80 6.61 7.98
CA VAL A 130 -8.90 6.36 8.92
C VAL A 130 -9.06 7.53 9.87
N SER A 131 -7.97 8.01 10.48
CA SER A 131 -8.01 9.14 11.43
C SER A 131 -8.47 10.46 10.82
N PHE A 132 -8.34 10.63 9.51
CA PHE A 132 -8.67 11.88 8.82
C PHE A 132 -10.04 11.84 8.13
N LEU A 133 -10.42 10.70 7.55
CA LEU A 133 -11.62 10.58 6.70
C LEU A 133 -12.70 9.69 7.30
N ASP A 134 -12.35 8.78 8.21
CA ASP A 134 -13.25 7.76 8.78
C ASP A 134 -14.14 7.09 7.70
N PRO A 135 -13.55 6.46 6.67
CA PRO A 135 -14.31 5.90 5.57
C PRO A 135 -14.95 4.56 5.92
N ASP A 136 -16.07 4.20 5.27
CA ASP A 136 -16.68 2.87 5.40
C ASP A 136 -15.74 1.76 4.93
N MET A 137 -14.93 2.05 3.88
CA MET A 137 -14.09 1.04 3.25
C MET A 137 -12.77 1.62 2.74
N ILE A 138 -11.70 0.82 2.85
CA ILE A 138 -10.41 1.07 2.19
C ILE A 138 -10.13 -0.09 1.23
N VAL A 139 -9.90 0.24 -0.04
CA VAL A 139 -9.65 -0.74 -1.09
C VAL A 139 -8.19 -0.71 -1.50
N LEU A 140 -7.51 -1.84 -1.40
CA LEU A 140 -6.13 -2.00 -1.84
C LEU A 140 -6.09 -2.59 -3.25
N GLY A 141 -5.48 -1.87 -4.19
CA GLY A 141 -5.30 -2.27 -5.57
C GLY A 141 -3.84 -2.18 -6.02
N GLY A 142 -3.59 -2.38 -7.30
CA GLY A 142 -2.26 -2.37 -7.90
C GLY A 142 -1.50 -3.68 -7.77
N GLY A 143 -0.25 -3.71 -8.24
CA GLY A 143 0.55 -4.93 -8.32
C GLY A 143 0.83 -5.60 -6.98
N VAL A 144 1.01 -4.81 -5.93
CA VAL A 144 1.30 -5.31 -4.57
C VAL A 144 0.09 -6.01 -3.95
N SER A 145 -1.13 -5.57 -4.26
CA SER A 145 -2.35 -6.19 -3.75
C SER A 145 -2.55 -7.65 -4.22
N ARG A 146 -1.80 -8.09 -5.25
CA ARG A 146 -1.78 -9.50 -5.70
C ARG A 146 -1.22 -10.46 -4.65
N ALA A 147 -0.59 -9.96 -3.59
CA ALA A 147 -0.21 -10.78 -2.43
C ALA A 147 -1.44 -11.43 -1.75
N GLY A 148 -2.65 -10.91 -2.01
CA GLY A 148 -3.90 -11.47 -1.56
C GLY A 148 -4.10 -11.34 -0.06
N ASP A 149 -4.76 -12.35 0.51
CA ASP A 149 -5.09 -12.38 1.95
C ASP A 149 -3.83 -12.32 2.83
N PHE A 150 -2.69 -12.80 2.36
CA PHE A 150 -1.43 -12.69 3.10
C PHE A 150 -1.07 -11.24 3.48
N LEU A 151 -1.28 -10.29 2.57
CA LEU A 151 -1.10 -8.88 2.86
C LEU A 151 -2.27 -8.31 3.66
N LEU A 152 -3.49 -8.65 3.26
CA LEU A 152 -4.72 -8.11 3.82
C LEU A 152 -4.86 -8.46 5.30
N ASP A 153 -4.63 -9.72 5.65
CA ASP A 153 -4.74 -10.20 7.03
C ASP A 153 -3.65 -9.59 7.92
N ALA A 154 -2.41 -9.45 7.41
CA ALA A 154 -1.34 -8.79 8.15
C ALA A 154 -1.65 -7.32 8.46
N VAL A 155 -2.30 -6.60 7.54
CA VAL A 155 -2.75 -5.22 7.77
C VAL A 155 -3.90 -5.19 8.77
N ARG A 156 -4.90 -6.07 8.63
CA ARG A 156 -6.06 -6.16 9.54
C ARG A 156 -5.65 -6.49 10.97
N GLU A 157 -4.68 -7.39 11.14
CA GLU A 157 -4.15 -7.74 12.46
C GLU A 157 -3.41 -6.56 13.12
N LEU A 158 -2.70 -5.79 12.32
CA LEU A 158 -1.85 -4.72 12.85
C LEU A 158 -2.61 -3.40 13.07
N LEU A 159 -3.61 -3.08 12.24
CA LEU A 159 -4.32 -1.79 12.25
C LEU A 159 -4.93 -1.44 13.61
N PRO A 160 -5.57 -2.34 14.37
CA PRO A 160 -6.15 -2.02 15.66
C PRO A 160 -5.17 -1.42 16.68
N LYS A 161 -3.87 -1.70 16.53
CA LYS A 161 -2.82 -1.19 17.41
C LYS A 161 -2.52 0.29 17.20
N TYR A 162 -2.98 0.87 16.09
CA TYR A 162 -2.74 2.26 15.73
C TYR A 162 -3.99 3.13 15.79
N LEU A 163 -5.19 2.52 15.82
CA LEU A 163 -6.44 3.27 15.87
C LEU A 163 -6.57 4.08 17.16
N MET A 164 -6.94 5.34 17.04
CA MET A 164 -7.18 6.21 18.18
C MET A 164 -8.43 5.78 18.98
N TYR A 165 -9.44 5.29 18.27
CA TYR A 165 -10.70 4.84 18.86
C TYR A 165 -10.96 3.35 18.55
N PRO A 166 -10.31 2.41 19.26
CA PRO A 166 -10.43 0.97 18.96
C PRO A 166 -11.81 0.40 19.25
N VAL A 167 -12.69 1.16 19.91
CA VAL A 167 -14.09 0.78 20.21
C VAL A 167 -15.05 1.12 19.08
N LEU A 168 -14.66 1.96 18.14
CA LEU A 168 -15.47 2.25 16.95
C LEU A 168 -15.31 1.14 15.90
N PRO A 169 -16.31 0.94 15.03
CA PRO A 169 -16.15 0.04 13.90
C PRO A 169 -14.94 0.43 13.05
N MET A 170 -14.09 -0.55 12.72
CA MET A 170 -13.01 -0.32 11.76
C MET A 170 -13.60 -0.29 10.34
N PRO A 171 -13.00 0.51 9.41
CA PRO A 171 -13.36 0.42 8.01
C PRO A 171 -13.13 -1.00 7.49
N GLU A 172 -13.95 -1.44 6.57
CA GLU A 172 -13.67 -2.67 5.83
C GLU A 172 -12.43 -2.45 4.97
N ILE A 173 -11.44 -3.36 5.09
CA ILE A 173 -10.26 -3.33 4.21
C ILE A 173 -10.42 -4.48 3.22
N ALA A 174 -10.46 -4.16 1.92
CA ALA A 174 -10.72 -5.11 0.85
C ALA A 174 -9.71 -5.00 -0.29
N LEU A 175 -9.61 -6.06 -1.09
CA LEU A 175 -8.80 -6.06 -2.31
C LEU A 175 -9.65 -5.60 -3.50
N ALA A 176 -9.03 -4.86 -4.42
CA ALA A 176 -9.66 -4.46 -5.68
C ALA A 176 -9.99 -5.69 -6.54
N GLN A 177 -11.22 -5.73 -7.07
CA GLN A 177 -11.71 -6.87 -7.88
C GLN A 177 -11.46 -6.71 -9.38
N LEU A 178 -11.35 -5.47 -9.88
CA LEU A 178 -11.28 -5.18 -11.31
C LEU A 178 -9.86 -5.24 -11.90
N GLY A 179 -8.84 -5.49 -11.08
CA GLY A 179 -7.45 -5.57 -11.54
C GLY A 179 -7.02 -4.34 -12.34
N ASN A 180 -6.33 -4.55 -13.48
CA ASN A 180 -5.85 -3.48 -14.34
C ASN A 180 -7.00 -2.77 -15.10
N ASP A 181 -8.16 -3.41 -15.24
CA ASP A 181 -9.32 -2.84 -15.96
C ASP A 181 -9.99 -1.70 -15.17
N ALA A 182 -9.71 -1.60 -13.85
CA ALA A 182 -10.27 -0.57 -12.98
C ALA A 182 -10.02 0.85 -13.52
N GLY A 183 -8.82 1.12 -14.03
CA GLY A 183 -8.45 2.42 -14.58
C GLY A 183 -9.22 2.74 -15.87
N ILE A 184 -9.34 1.78 -16.77
CA ILE A 184 -10.05 1.92 -18.06
C ILE A 184 -11.54 2.14 -17.80
N ILE A 185 -12.15 1.31 -16.95
CA ILE A 185 -13.56 1.42 -16.57
C ILE A 185 -13.83 2.77 -15.87
N GLY A 186 -12.96 3.16 -14.94
CA GLY A 186 -13.07 4.42 -14.22
C GLY A 186 -13.01 5.64 -15.17
N ALA A 187 -12.05 5.66 -16.08
CA ALA A 187 -11.92 6.73 -17.08
C ALA A 187 -13.16 6.81 -18.01
N ALA A 188 -13.68 5.66 -18.44
CA ALA A 188 -14.90 5.62 -19.28
C ALA A 188 -16.14 6.15 -18.55
N LEU A 189 -16.21 6.03 -17.23
CA LEU A 189 -17.32 6.52 -16.41
C LEU A 189 -17.23 8.02 -16.11
N LEU A 190 -16.03 8.61 -16.16
CA LEU A 190 -15.85 10.07 -15.95
C LEU A 190 -16.34 10.92 -17.12
N GLY A 191 -16.53 10.33 -18.31
CA GLY A 191 -17.00 10.99 -19.54
C GLY A 191 -18.52 10.95 -19.73
N ARG A 192 -19.30 10.55 -18.70
CA ARG A 192 -20.76 10.44 -18.77
C ARG A 192 -21.47 11.53 -18.01
#